data_9610cd56e5f7b7a159951d30d4e94ba6
#
_entry.id   9610cd56e5f7b7a159951d30d4e94ba6
#
_cell.length_a   1.000
_cell.length_b   1.000
_cell.length_c   1.000
_cell.angle_alpha   90.00
_cell.angle_beta   90.00
_cell.angle_gamma   90.00
#
_symmetry.space_group_name_H-M   'P 1'
#
loop_
_entity.id
_entity.type
_entity.pdbx_description
1 polymer ?
#
loop_
_entity_poly.entity_id
_entity_poly.type
_entity_poly.pdbx_seq_one_letter_code
_entity_poly.pdbx_strand_id
1 'polypeptide(L)'
;MKRIHVKGNTWVLEGPQLVGLYQIDESTCLLLDPGSTKLQGEIEAALAQAGLTPVGVLCTHMHYDHHETTRYFRETYGAKTCLPQLEADIVRSEESLKNHLFNFTMGMIRTIPRLQNLVCPVDRVIAFGETELVFCGVPLQVVRTPGHA
;
A
#
# COMPACT_ATOMS: atom_id res chain seq x y z
N MET A 1 3.19 11.62 12.53
CA MET A 1 3.82 11.95 11.23
C MET A 1 3.51 13.39 10.82
N LYS A 2 4.44 14.10 10.19
CA LYS A 2 4.25 15.43 9.64
C LYS A 2 3.78 15.34 8.18
N ARG A 3 2.74 16.08 7.81
CA ARG A 3 2.28 16.17 6.43
C ARG A 3 3.05 17.26 5.67
N ILE A 4 3.73 16.88 4.59
CA ILE A 4 4.54 17.77 3.76
C ILE A 4 3.94 17.81 2.36
N HIS A 5 3.68 19.02 1.85
CA HIS A 5 3.21 19.21 0.47
C HIS A 5 4.35 19.00 -0.52
N VAL A 6 4.11 18.20 -1.55
CA VAL A 6 5.08 17.93 -2.61
C VAL A 6 4.74 18.75 -3.86
N LYS A 7 3.58 18.47 -4.48
CA LYS A 7 3.11 19.17 -5.67
C LYS A 7 1.64 18.85 -5.94
N GLY A 8 0.84 19.84 -6.32
CA GLY A 8 -0.58 19.63 -6.62
C GLY A 8 -1.31 18.95 -5.45
N ASN A 9 -1.95 17.82 -5.71
CA ASN A 9 -2.65 17.05 -4.69
C ASN A 9 -1.76 15.99 -4.00
N THR A 10 -0.46 15.98 -4.28
CA THR A 10 0.49 15.00 -3.72
C THR A 10 1.15 15.54 -2.46
N TRP A 11 1.12 14.72 -1.44
CA TRP A 11 1.69 14.96 -0.12
C TRP A 11 2.54 13.76 0.32
N VAL A 12 3.34 13.96 1.34
CA VAL A 12 4.08 12.91 2.02
C VAL A 12 3.81 13.03 3.52
N LEU A 13 3.58 11.90 4.17
CA LEU A 13 3.60 11.79 5.63
C LEU A 13 5.03 11.43 6.04
N GLU A 14 5.74 12.38 6.63
CA GLU A 14 7.12 12.21 7.07
C GLU A 14 7.15 11.64 8.49
N GLY A 15 7.88 10.56 8.66
CA GLY A 15 8.11 9.87 9.91
C GLY A 15 9.33 8.95 9.79
N PRO A 16 9.38 7.86 10.53
CA PRO A 16 10.45 6.85 10.39
C PRO A 16 10.54 6.27 8.98
N GLN A 17 9.44 6.29 8.27
CA GLN A 17 9.31 5.94 6.86
C GLN A 17 8.42 6.99 6.18
N LEU A 18 8.68 7.26 4.92
CA LEU A 18 7.83 8.14 4.11
C LEU A 18 6.62 7.37 3.60
N VAL A 19 5.43 7.92 3.80
CA VAL A 19 4.18 7.39 3.25
C VAL A 19 3.62 8.40 2.26
N GLY A 20 3.41 7.97 1.01
CA GLY A 20 2.80 8.83 0.01
C GLY A 20 1.32 9.04 0.27
N LEU A 21 0.82 10.23 -0.02
CA LEU A 21 -0.59 10.58 0.10
C LEU A 21 -1.00 11.43 -1.11
N TYR A 22 -2.06 11.00 -1.77
CA TYR A 22 -2.71 11.79 -2.82
C TYR A 22 -4.09 12.22 -2.33
N GLN A 23 -4.29 13.51 -2.17
CA GLN A 23 -5.58 14.07 -1.74
C GLN A 23 -6.51 14.17 -2.95
N ILE A 24 -7.63 13.42 -2.94
CA ILE A 24 -8.59 13.39 -4.04
C ILE A 24 -9.49 14.63 -4.00
N ASP A 25 -10.01 14.91 -2.81
CA ASP A 25 -10.90 16.04 -2.52
C ASP A 25 -10.68 16.54 -1.08
N GLU A 26 -11.60 17.34 -0.55
CA GLU A 26 -11.49 17.93 0.79
C GLU A 26 -11.49 16.91 1.92
N SER A 27 -12.02 15.70 1.69
CA SER A 27 -12.27 14.69 2.72
C SER A 27 -11.66 13.31 2.43
N THR A 28 -11.19 13.06 1.20
CA THR A 28 -10.74 11.73 0.79
C THR A 28 -9.33 11.72 0.20
N CYS A 29 -8.65 10.60 0.37
CA CYS A 29 -7.30 10.41 -0.14
C CYS A 29 -6.98 8.97 -0.55
N LEU A 30 -5.90 8.82 -1.32
CA LEU A 30 -5.19 7.57 -1.52
C LEU A 30 -3.96 7.55 -0.62
N LEU A 31 -3.66 6.38 -0.05
CA LEU A 31 -2.37 6.09 0.57
C LEU A 31 -1.49 5.32 -0.43
N LEU A 32 -0.21 5.64 -0.44
CA LEU A 32 0.80 5.03 -1.30
C LEU A 32 1.87 4.41 -0.40
N ASP A 33 2.00 3.08 -0.47
CA ASP A 33 2.93 2.31 0.36
C ASP A 33 2.82 2.67 1.86
N PRO A 34 1.69 2.36 2.53
CA PRO A 34 1.44 2.83 3.90
C PRO A 34 2.33 2.18 4.96
N GLY A 35 3.17 1.24 4.57
CA GLY A 35 4.21 0.72 5.43
C GLY A 35 3.79 -0.37 6.40
N SER A 36 4.60 -0.51 7.46
CA SER A 36 4.38 -1.53 8.48
C SER A 36 3.32 -1.12 9.51
N THR A 37 2.76 -2.11 10.21
CA THR A 37 1.77 -1.89 11.28
C THR A 37 2.25 -0.99 12.41
N LYS A 38 3.55 -0.80 12.56
CA LYS A 38 4.12 0.14 13.54
C LYS A 38 3.76 1.60 13.24
N LEU A 39 3.50 1.93 11.97
CA LEU A 39 3.19 3.28 11.52
C LEU A 39 1.70 3.60 11.52
N GLN A 40 0.84 2.57 11.65
CA GLN A 40 -0.60 2.68 11.52
C GLN A 40 -1.20 3.83 12.33
N GLY A 41 -0.94 3.88 13.64
CA GLY A 41 -1.50 4.92 14.50
C GLY A 41 -1.02 6.33 14.17
N GLU A 42 0.23 6.47 13.71
CA GLU A 42 0.76 7.76 13.29
C GLU A 42 0.14 8.24 11.95
N ILE A 43 -0.12 7.30 11.04
CA ILE A 43 -0.82 7.60 9.78
C ILE A 43 -2.25 8.05 10.08
N GLU A 44 -2.97 7.30 10.91
CA GLU A 44 -4.35 7.64 11.31
C GLU A 44 -4.43 9.01 11.97
N ALA A 45 -3.51 9.31 12.90
CA ALA A 45 -3.46 10.62 13.54
C ALA A 45 -3.21 11.76 12.54
N ALA A 46 -2.32 11.55 11.57
CA ALA A 46 -2.05 12.53 10.52
C ALA A 46 -3.25 12.74 9.58
N LEU A 47 -3.94 11.66 9.22
CA LEU A 47 -5.17 11.73 8.42
C LEU A 47 -6.29 12.45 9.16
N ALA A 48 -6.52 12.09 10.43
CA ALA A 48 -7.54 12.73 11.26
C ALA A 48 -7.28 14.24 11.43
N GLN A 49 -6.03 14.64 11.66
CA GLN A 49 -5.64 16.05 11.73
C GLN A 49 -5.92 16.80 10.42
N ALA A 50 -5.78 16.12 9.28
CA ALA A 50 -6.04 16.68 7.97
C ALA A 50 -7.52 16.60 7.55
N GLY A 51 -8.40 15.94 8.32
CA GLY A 51 -9.79 15.69 7.95
C GLY A 51 -9.95 14.73 6.77
N LEU A 52 -9.00 13.84 6.55
CA LEU A 52 -8.96 12.95 5.39
C LEU A 52 -9.30 11.50 5.77
N THR A 53 -10.10 10.85 4.91
CA THR A 53 -10.42 9.43 4.98
C THR A 53 -9.75 8.70 3.81
N PRO A 54 -8.99 7.62 4.05
CA PRO A 54 -8.38 6.85 2.98
C PRO A 54 -9.45 5.99 2.28
N VAL A 55 -9.67 6.21 0.99
CA VAL A 55 -10.61 5.43 0.16
C VAL A 55 -9.91 4.40 -0.72
N GLY A 56 -8.59 4.49 -0.81
CA GLY A 56 -7.79 3.53 -1.54
C GLY A 56 -6.36 3.47 -1.02
N VAL A 57 -5.77 2.29 -1.18
CA VAL A 57 -4.36 2.01 -0.90
C VAL A 57 -3.73 1.43 -2.15
N LEU A 58 -2.69 2.07 -2.65
CA LEU A 58 -1.88 1.61 -3.76
C LEU A 58 -0.51 1.24 -3.24
N CYS A 59 -0.07 0.00 -3.49
CA CYS A 59 1.27 -0.44 -3.14
C CYS A 59 2.09 -0.73 -4.38
N THR A 60 3.36 -0.33 -4.33
CA THR A 60 4.33 -0.63 -5.38
C THR A 60 4.69 -2.10 -5.40
N HIS A 61 4.79 -2.71 -4.21
CA HIS A 61 5.10 -4.13 -4.03
C HIS A 61 4.69 -4.61 -2.62
N MET A 62 4.78 -5.93 -2.38
CA MET A 62 4.22 -6.60 -1.21
C MET A 62 5.13 -6.67 0.01
N HIS A 63 6.33 -6.11 0.00
CA HIS A 63 7.20 -6.15 1.17
C HIS A 63 6.50 -5.52 2.38
N TYR A 64 6.77 -6.07 3.57
CA TYR A 64 6.03 -5.71 4.79
C TYR A 64 6.14 -4.22 5.13
N ASP A 65 7.27 -3.61 4.86
CA ASP A 65 7.54 -2.19 5.08
C ASP A 65 6.82 -1.26 4.06
N HIS A 66 6.11 -1.83 3.09
CA HIS A 66 5.25 -1.11 2.14
C HIS A 66 3.78 -1.48 2.27
N HIS A 67 3.47 -2.75 2.52
CA HIS A 67 2.13 -3.31 2.34
C HIS A 67 1.43 -3.78 3.63
N GLU A 68 2.14 -3.98 4.74
CA GLU A 68 1.59 -4.66 5.93
C GLU A 68 0.33 -4.00 6.51
N THR A 69 0.18 -2.68 6.43
CA THR A 69 -1.01 -1.96 6.92
C THR A 69 -2.15 -1.89 5.90
N THR A 70 -1.96 -2.33 4.66
CA THR A 70 -2.98 -2.26 3.60
C THR A 70 -4.27 -2.94 4.01
N ARG A 71 -4.18 -4.15 4.55
CA ARG A 71 -5.34 -4.90 5.03
C ARG A 71 -6.10 -4.15 6.12
N TYR A 72 -5.41 -3.53 7.05
CA TYR A 72 -6.03 -2.72 8.11
C TYR A 72 -6.87 -1.58 7.54
N PHE A 73 -6.32 -0.78 6.62
CA PHE A 73 -7.06 0.33 6.01
C PHE A 73 -8.25 -0.16 5.19
N ARG A 74 -8.12 -1.32 4.54
CA ARG A 74 -9.22 -1.97 3.86
C ARG A 74 -10.35 -2.35 4.82
N GLU A 75 -10.04 -3.04 5.91
CA GLU A 75 -11.03 -3.56 6.86
C GLU A 75 -11.66 -2.45 7.70
N THR A 76 -10.90 -1.43 8.06
CA THR A 76 -11.35 -0.34 8.95
C THR A 76 -12.09 0.77 8.20
N TYR A 77 -11.58 1.16 7.03
CA TYR A 77 -12.10 2.31 6.27
C TYR A 77 -12.85 1.91 4.99
N GLY A 78 -12.88 0.64 4.64
CA GLY A 78 -13.42 0.18 3.36
C GLY A 78 -12.56 0.59 2.16
N ALA A 79 -11.29 0.93 2.38
CA ALA A 79 -10.39 1.36 1.34
C ALA A 79 -10.19 0.24 0.30
N LYS A 80 -10.27 0.58 -0.98
CA LYS A 80 -9.93 -0.33 -2.07
C LYS A 80 -8.42 -0.52 -2.16
N THR A 81 -7.98 -1.66 -2.67
CA THR A 81 -6.57 -2.02 -2.75
C THR A 81 -6.13 -2.19 -4.19
N CYS A 82 -4.94 -1.70 -4.52
CA CYS A 82 -4.34 -1.76 -5.84
C CYS A 82 -2.89 -2.24 -5.76
N LEU A 83 -2.55 -3.29 -6.49
CA LEU A 83 -1.20 -3.84 -6.60
C LEU A 83 -0.88 -4.28 -8.03
N PRO A 84 0.42 -4.32 -8.41
CA PRO A 84 0.86 -5.00 -9.62
C PRO A 84 0.50 -6.49 -9.59
N GLN A 85 0.31 -7.09 -10.77
CA GLN A 85 -0.22 -8.46 -10.91
C GLN A 85 0.59 -9.51 -10.14
N LEU A 86 1.92 -9.52 -10.25
CA LEU A 86 2.74 -10.50 -9.53
C LEU A 86 2.60 -10.38 -8.01
N GLU A 87 2.55 -9.15 -7.52
CA GLU A 87 2.40 -8.86 -6.10
C GLU A 87 1.01 -9.26 -5.60
N ALA A 88 -0.03 -8.97 -6.38
CA ALA A 88 -1.41 -9.37 -6.09
C ALA A 88 -1.55 -10.90 -6.01
N ASP A 89 -0.90 -11.64 -6.92
CA ASP A 89 -0.89 -13.10 -6.92
C ASP A 89 -0.20 -13.67 -5.67
N ILE A 90 0.82 -13.01 -5.15
CA ILE A 90 1.54 -13.43 -3.94
C ILE A 90 0.68 -13.24 -2.70
N VAL A 91 0.04 -12.08 -2.55
CA VAL A 91 -0.71 -11.73 -1.32
C VAL A 91 -2.15 -12.26 -1.29
N ARG A 92 -2.61 -12.94 -2.33
CA ARG A 92 -3.99 -13.45 -2.43
C ARG A 92 -4.34 -14.49 -1.38
N SER A 93 -3.35 -15.25 -0.89
CA SER A 93 -3.53 -16.29 0.11
C SER A 93 -2.28 -16.50 0.93
N GLU A 94 -2.44 -17.07 2.12
CA GLU A 94 -1.32 -17.45 2.98
C GLU A 94 -0.42 -18.51 2.31
N GLU A 95 -0.99 -19.42 1.55
CA GLU A 95 -0.27 -20.44 0.80
C GLU A 95 0.61 -19.81 -0.28
N SER A 96 0.05 -18.91 -1.11
CA SER A 96 0.80 -18.19 -2.15
C SER A 96 1.96 -17.42 -1.57
N LEU A 97 1.71 -16.70 -0.47
CA LEU A 97 2.72 -15.92 0.24
C LEU A 97 3.83 -16.81 0.81
N LYS A 98 3.50 -17.92 1.47
CA LYS A 98 4.48 -18.88 1.99
C LYS A 98 5.32 -19.49 0.89
N ASN A 99 4.71 -19.87 -0.23
CA ASN A 99 5.43 -20.44 -1.38
C ASN A 99 6.41 -19.44 -1.97
N HIS A 100 6.03 -18.19 -2.11
CA HIS A 100 6.92 -17.13 -2.58
C HIS A 100 8.10 -16.92 -1.62
N LEU A 101 7.83 -16.75 -0.34
CA LEU A 101 8.85 -16.50 0.68
C LEU A 101 9.78 -17.70 0.88
N PHE A 102 9.26 -18.92 0.79
CA PHE A 102 10.06 -20.14 0.90
C PHE A 102 11.11 -20.25 -0.21
N ASN A 103 10.74 -19.88 -1.43
CA ASN A 103 11.65 -19.91 -2.56
C ASN A 103 12.73 -18.83 -2.50
N PHE A 104 12.49 -17.72 -1.79
CA PHE A 104 13.42 -16.60 -1.75
C PHE A 104 14.29 -16.52 -0.49
N THR A 105 13.77 -16.90 0.69
CA THR A 105 14.53 -16.73 1.93
C THR A 105 13.97 -17.54 3.09
N MET A 106 14.46 -18.75 3.27
CA MET A 106 14.18 -19.55 4.48
C MET A 106 14.49 -18.81 5.79
N GLY A 107 15.42 -17.84 5.78
CA GLY A 107 15.80 -17.04 6.96
C GLY A 107 14.83 -15.91 7.29
N MET A 108 14.23 -15.24 6.29
CA MET A 108 13.34 -14.11 6.53
C MET A 108 11.93 -14.49 7.00
N ILE A 109 11.44 -15.69 6.68
CA ILE A 109 10.13 -16.19 7.14
C ILE A 109 10.04 -16.20 8.68
N ARG A 110 11.16 -16.45 9.36
CA ARG A 110 11.21 -16.44 10.83
C ARG A 110 11.16 -15.04 11.45
N THR A 111 11.45 -14.01 10.67
CA THR A 111 11.53 -12.62 11.15
C THR A 111 10.30 -11.77 10.80
N ILE A 112 9.36 -12.28 9.97
CA ILE A 112 8.12 -11.58 9.65
C ILE A 112 7.06 -11.99 10.70
N PRO A 113 6.81 -11.18 11.73
CA PRO A 113 5.99 -11.59 12.88
C PRO A 113 4.51 -11.76 12.55
N ARG A 114 4.02 -11.31 11.39
CA ARG A 114 2.60 -11.28 11.04
C ARG A 114 2.37 -11.46 9.54
N LEU A 115 2.76 -12.61 8.99
CA LEU A 115 2.46 -12.97 7.60
C LEU A 115 0.99 -12.74 7.21
N GLN A 116 0.08 -12.97 8.15
CA GLN A 116 -1.36 -12.78 7.94
C GLN A 116 -1.74 -11.35 7.55
N ASN A 117 -0.98 -10.35 8.01
CA ASN A 117 -1.24 -8.96 7.65
C ASN A 117 -0.91 -8.65 6.18
N LEU A 118 -0.03 -9.44 5.57
CA LEU A 118 0.31 -9.29 4.15
C LEU A 118 -0.74 -9.91 3.22
N VAL A 119 -1.54 -10.85 3.72
CA VAL A 119 -2.63 -11.44 2.93
C VAL A 119 -3.77 -10.43 2.82
N CYS A 120 -4.03 -9.97 1.63
CA CYS A 120 -5.04 -8.93 1.38
C CYS A 120 -5.74 -9.17 0.05
N PRO A 121 -7.08 -9.11 -0.01
CA PRO A 121 -7.79 -9.06 -1.28
C PRO A 121 -7.39 -7.82 -2.07
N VAL A 122 -7.21 -7.96 -3.38
CA VAL A 122 -6.82 -6.86 -4.28
C VAL A 122 -7.99 -6.52 -5.20
N ASP A 123 -8.49 -5.29 -5.12
CA ASP A 123 -9.65 -4.85 -5.90
C ASP A 123 -9.24 -4.44 -7.33
N ARG A 124 -8.05 -3.87 -7.48
CA ARG A 124 -7.50 -3.45 -8.77
C ARG A 124 -6.10 -4.01 -8.96
N VAL A 125 -5.98 -4.92 -9.88
CA VAL A 125 -4.69 -5.48 -10.29
C VAL A 125 -4.16 -4.68 -11.47
N ILE A 126 -2.91 -4.24 -11.40
CA ILE A 126 -2.22 -3.60 -12.52
C ILE A 126 -1.60 -4.70 -13.38
N ALA A 127 -2.16 -4.91 -14.57
CA ALA A 127 -1.72 -5.97 -15.47
C ALA A 127 -0.35 -5.66 -16.11
N PHE A 128 0.32 -6.72 -16.56
CA PHE A 128 1.54 -6.54 -17.34
C PHE A 128 1.26 -5.72 -18.61
N GLY A 129 2.13 -4.72 -18.87
CA GLY A 129 2.02 -3.85 -20.03
C GLY A 129 0.99 -2.75 -19.92
N GLU A 130 0.25 -2.67 -18.82
CA GLU A 130 -0.65 -1.57 -18.53
C GLU A 130 0.15 -0.29 -18.26
N THR A 131 -0.12 0.78 -18.99
CA THR A 131 0.59 2.06 -18.89
C THR A 131 -0.24 3.16 -18.24
N GLU A 132 -1.55 2.96 -18.14
CA GLU A 132 -2.50 3.89 -17.57
C GLU A 132 -3.58 3.12 -16.81
N LEU A 133 -4.04 3.68 -15.70
CA LEU A 133 -5.19 3.16 -14.95
C LEU A 133 -5.98 4.29 -14.29
N VAL A 134 -7.22 4.00 -13.93
CA VAL A 134 -8.01 4.84 -13.04
C VAL A 134 -8.24 4.06 -11.75
N PHE A 135 -7.84 4.65 -10.62
CA PHE A 135 -8.03 4.03 -9.31
C PHE A 135 -8.70 5.02 -8.35
N CYS A 136 -9.85 4.63 -7.79
CA CYS A 136 -10.70 5.50 -6.96
C CYS A 136 -10.99 6.86 -7.64
N GLY A 137 -11.24 6.85 -8.95
CA GLY A 137 -11.50 8.06 -9.74
C GLY A 137 -10.25 8.88 -10.11
N VAL A 138 -9.07 8.47 -9.68
CA VAL A 138 -7.81 9.17 -9.98
C VAL A 138 -7.14 8.52 -11.19
N PRO A 139 -6.89 9.29 -12.29
CA PRO A 139 -6.11 8.81 -13.41
C PRO A 139 -4.62 8.76 -13.03
N LEU A 140 -3.98 7.64 -13.30
CA LEU A 140 -2.58 7.37 -12.97
C LEU A 140 -1.84 6.83 -14.19
N GLN A 141 -0.60 7.25 -14.35
CA GLN A 141 0.34 6.62 -15.29
C GLN A 141 1.13 5.54 -14.58
N VAL A 142 1.36 4.42 -15.26
CA VAL A 142 2.11 3.28 -14.75
C VAL A 142 3.49 3.27 -15.38
N VAL A 143 4.51 3.36 -14.54
CA VAL A 143 5.90 3.21 -14.93
C VAL A 143 6.47 1.99 -14.23
N ARG A 144 6.87 0.99 -14.99
CA ARG A 144 7.47 -0.21 -14.44
C ARG A 144 8.95 0.01 -14.12
N THR A 145 9.31 -0.23 -12.86
CA THR A 145 10.68 -0.12 -12.35
C THR A 145 11.13 -1.45 -11.72
N PRO A 146 11.47 -2.48 -12.52
CA PRO A 146 11.86 -3.79 -12.00
C PRO A 146 13.24 -3.74 -11.35
N GLY A 147 13.52 -4.75 -10.49
CA GLY A 147 14.86 -4.98 -9.94
C GLY A 147 14.95 -5.06 -8.43
N HIS A 148 13.94 -4.60 -7.67
CA HIS A 148 13.88 -4.70 -6.22
C HIS A 148 12.97 -5.85 -5.75
N ALA A 149 11.85 -6.01 -6.38
CA ALA A 149 10.87 -7.05 -6.06
C ALA A 149 10.38 -7.76 -7.33
#